data_c5b0738557cce5d3c85cb73c3bc1e66a
#
_entry.id   c5b0738557cce5d3c85cb73c3bc1e66a
#
_cell.length_a   1.000
_cell.length_b   1.000
_cell.length_c   1.000
_cell.angle_alpha   90.00
_cell.angle_beta   90.00
_cell.angle_gamma   90.00
#
_symmetry.space_group_name_H-M   'P 1'
#
loop_
_entity.id
_entity.type
_entity.pdbx_description
1 polymer ?
#
loop_
_entity_poly.entity_id
_entity_poly.type
_entity_poly.pdbx_seq_one_letter_code
_entity_poly.pdbx_strand_id
1 'polypeptide(L)'
;LTALLLTGALAISVLTGCGNTTDTKDQAATDAATDATDEATDAADASDAEATDEATDEASDAAVESKGTITVAASATPHAEILEEAKPILAEQGWDLEVTVFDDYVQPNLVVESGEFDANYFQHIPYLDDFNAEQGTHLVNAGGIHYEPFGIYPGTKSSLDDLADGDVIAVPNDTTNEARALLLLEANGVITLKDGAGLAATVNDIAENPKNVEIKELEAAQVSRVKDEVAFVVLNGNYALQAGFSVAKDSIAYETSDSEAAKTYVNVIAVKEGNENNDAIKALVDVLKSDEIKQFINDKYDGAVIPFEE
;
A
#
# COMPACT_ATOMS: atom_id res chain seq x y z
N LEU A 1 24.26 52.81 8.38
CA LEU A 1 25.70 52.88 8.00
C LEU A 1 26.34 51.55 8.41
N THR A 2 26.68 50.70 7.63
CA THR A 2 27.81 50.38 6.82
C THR A 2 27.62 48.97 6.23
N ALA A 3 27.57 48.87 4.94
CA ALA A 3 27.59 47.65 4.15
C ALA A 3 28.99 46.99 4.23
N LEU A 4 29.03 45.67 4.24
CA LEU A 4 30.22 44.93 3.85
C LEU A 4 29.84 43.76 2.93
N LEU A 5 30.15 43.94 1.65
CA LEU A 5 30.16 42.94 0.60
C LEU A 5 31.43 42.11 0.76
N LEU A 6 31.35 40.80 0.72
CA LEU A 6 32.49 39.92 0.46
C LEU A 6 32.13 38.94 -0.66
N THR A 7 32.68 39.19 -1.81
CA THR A 7 32.82 38.33 -2.98
C THR A 7 33.94 37.32 -2.73
N GLY A 8 33.69 36.04 -2.97
CA GLY A 8 34.71 34.97 -2.94
C GLY A 8 34.50 33.96 -4.05
N ALA A 9 35.49 33.83 -4.89
CA ALA A 9 35.52 33.27 -6.23
C ALA A 9 35.44 31.75 -6.32
N LEU A 10 34.91 31.35 -7.44
CA LEU A 10 34.86 30.04 -8.08
C LEU A 10 36.28 29.50 -8.37
N ALA A 11 36.56 28.24 -8.03
CA ALA A 11 37.72 27.51 -8.55
C ALA A 11 37.23 26.20 -9.17
N ILE A 12 37.30 26.16 -10.51
CA ILE A 12 37.08 24.98 -11.35
C ILE A 12 38.47 24.29 -11.46
N SER A 13 38.58 23.03 -11.12
CA SER A 13 39.72 22.19 -11.47
C SER A 13 39.26 21.05 -12.38
N VAL A 14 39.65 21.21 -13.65
CA VAL A 14 39.64 20.16 -14.68
C VAL A 14 40.94 19.37 -14.53
N LEU A 15 40.86 18.06 -14.43
CA LEU A 15 41.99 17.14 -14.64
C LEU A 15 41.62 16.13 -15.72
N THR A 16 42.21 16.38 -16.89
CA THR A 16 42.38 15.43 -17.99
C THR A 16 43.61 14.55 -17.70
N GLY A 17 43.47 13.25 -17.94
CA GLY A 17 44.57 12.31 -17.92
C GLY A 17 44.28 11.11 -18.82
N CYS A 18 44.96 11.12 -19.99
CA CYS A 18 44.96 10.06 -21.00
C CYS A 18 45.99 8.97 -20.70
N GLY A 19 45.75 7.80 -21.28
CA GLY A 19 46.79 6.81 -21.69
C GLY A 19 46.77 5.52 -20.85
N ASN A 20 46.93 4.34 -21.32
CA ASN A 20 47.30 3.77 -22.60
C ASN A 20 47.17 2.24 -22.52
N THR A 21 46.68 1.62 -23.58
CA THR A 21 46.87 0.31 -24.18
C THR A 21 47.79 -0.74 -23.55
N THR A 22 47.39 -1.99 -23.58
CA THR A 22 47.99 -3.21 -24.23
C THR A 22 47.11 -4.39 -23.90
N ASP A 23 46.48 -5.08 -24.85
CA ASP A 23 46.89 -6.05 -25.88
C ASP A 23 47.37 -7.39 -25.30
N THR A 24 46.66 -8.42 -25.64
CA THR A 24 46.98 -9.69 -26.29
C THR A 24 45.91 -10.75 -25.96
N LYS A 25 45.21 -11.22 -27.00
CA LYS A 25 45.35 -12.48 -27.79
C LYS A 25 45.23 -13.77 -26.96
N ASP A 26 44.53 -14.79 -27.32
CA ASP A 26 44.14 -15.43 -28.60
C ASP A 26 43.28 -16.68 -28.29
N GLN A 27 42.53 -17.03 -29.26
CA GLN A 27 42.26 -18.33 -29.95
C GLN A 27 41.18 -19.24 -29.32
N ALA A 28 40.35 -19.84 -30.02
CA ALA A 28 39.95 -20.17 -31.39
C ALA A 28 38.86 -21.22 -31.29
N ALA A 29 37.77 -21.09 -31.96
CA ALA A 29 37.30 -21.75 -33.17
C ALA A 29 37.35 -23.30 -33.20
N THR A 30 36.18 -23.87 -33.45
CA THR A 30 35.81 -24.88 -34.48
C THR A 30 34.34 -25.15 -34.34
N ASP A 31 33.42 -24.82 -35.23
CA ASP A 31 33.20 -25.25 -36.60
C ASP A 31 32.83 -26.75 -36.71
N ALA A 32 31.58 -26.99 -37.09
CA ALA A 32 31.23 -27.97 -38.13
C ALA A 32 29.70 -27.98 -38.41
N ALA A 33 29.37 -27.51 -39.56
CA ALA A 33 28.10 -27.74 -40.25
C ALA A 33 28.20 -29.09 -41.02
N THR A 34 27.04 -29.71 -41.26
CA THR A 34 26.69 -30.55 -42.45
C THR A 34 25.19 -30.82 -42.33
N ASP A 35 24.38 -30.33 -43.20
CA ASP A 35 24.07 -30.52 -44.62
C ASP A 35 23.17 -31.72 -44.90
N ALA A 36 22.00 -31.36 -45.46
CA ALA A 36 21.19 -31.83 -46.60
C ALA A 36 20.72 -33.30 -46.64
N THR A 37 19.56 -33.54 -47.00
CA THR A 37 18.80 -33.71 -48.24
C THR A 37 17.67 -34.69 -47.98
N ASP A 38 16.42 -34.35 -48.30
CA ASP A 38 15.66 -34.55 -49.54
C ASP A 38 15.21 -36.01 -49.76
N GLU A 39 13.94 -36.23 -49.86
CA GLU A 39 13.18 -36.73 -50.99
C GLU A 39 11.75 -37.16 -50.62
N ALA A 40 10.83 -36.75 -51.49
CA ALA A 40 9.43 -37.06 -51.57
C ALA A 40 9.16 -38.45 -52.14
N THR A 41 8.02 -39.06 -51.79
CA THR A 41 7.14 -39.84 -52.69
C THR A 41 5.82 -40.13 -51.96
N ASP A 42 4.74 -39.54 -52.38
CA ASP A 42 3.62 -40.00 -53.24
C ASP A 42 3.05 -41.37 -52.94
N ALA A 43 1.78 -41.45 -52.56
CA ALA A 43 0.72 -42.24 -53.18
C ALA A 43 -0.57 -42.21 -52.33
N ALA A 44 -1.64 -41.85 -52.99
CA ALA A 44 -3.03 -41.90 -52.58
C ALA A 44 -3.52 -43.31 -52.21
N ASP A 45 -4.45 -43.41 -51.26
CA ASP A 45 -5.63 -44.25 -51.42
C ASP A 45 -6.82 -43.71 -50.60
N ALA A 46 -7.95 -43.68 -51.25
CA ALA A 46 -9.25 -43.28 -50.78
C ALA A 46 -9.97 -44.43 -50.07
N SER A 47 -10.55 -44.18 -48.88
CA SER A 47 -11.72 -44.94 -48.45
C SER A 47 -12.62 -44.12 -47.57
N ASP A 48 -13.80 -44.02 -48.05
CA ASP A 48 -15.10 -43.61 -47.55
C ASP A 48 -15.39 -44.13 -46.10
N ALA A 49 -15.82 -43.26 -45.20
CA ALA A 49 -16.64 -43.62 -44.04
C ALA A 49 -17.30 -42.41 -43.41
N GLU A 50 -18.59 -42.35 -43.58
CA GLU A 50 -19.69 -41.86 -42.73
C GLU A 50 -19.43 -40.64 -41.79
N ALA A 51 -20.16 -39.57 -42.10
CA ALA A 51 -20.45 -38.44 -41.24
C ALA A 51 -21.26 -38.89 -40.02
N THR A 52 -20.67 -38.78 -38.84
CA THR A 52 -21.40 -38.63 -37.59
C THR A 52 -21.44 -37.15 -37.25
N ASP A 53 -22.63 -36.60 -37.30
CA ASP A 53 -23.01 -35.26 -36.88
C ASP A 53 -22.89 -35.21 -35.34
N GLU A 54 -21.73 -34.83 -34.80
CA GLU A 54 -21.59 -34.38 -33.44
C GLU A 54 -21.81 -32.85 -33.43
N ALA A 55 -23.00 -32.48 -33.00
CA ALA A 55 -23.30 -31.10 -32.60
C ALA A 55 -22.31 -30.71 -31.51
N THR A 56 -21.26 -29.99 -31.86
CA THR A 56 -20.49 -29.19 -30.92
C THR A 56 -21.41 -28.09 -30.44
N ASP A 57 -21.83 -28.22 -29.19
CA ASP A 57 -22.43 -27.16 -28.40
C ASP A 57 -21.37 -26.07 -28.27
N GLU A 58 -21.31 -25.14 -29.22
CA GLU A 58 -20.58 -23.91 -29.08
C GLU A 58 -21.32 -23.09 -28.01
N ALA A 59 -20.87 -23.25 -26.77
CA ALA A 59 -21.14 -22.25 -25.75
C ALA A 59 -20.65 -20.91 -26.31
N SER A 60 -21.57 -20.10 -26.78
CA SER A 60 -21.37 -18.73 -27.16
C SER A 60 -20.90 -18.01 -25.91
N ASP A 61 -19.58 -17.92 -25.74
CA ASP A 61 -18.94 -16.99 -24.82
C ASP A 61 -19.21 -15.60 -25.40
N ALA A 62 -20.33 -15.03 -25.02
CA ALA A 62 -20.69 -13.67 -25.40
C ALA A 62 -19.66 -12.77 -24.71
N ALA A 63 -18.65 -12.31 -25.44
CA ALA A 63 -17.64 -11.39 -24.96
C ALA A 63 -18.35 -10.20 -24.29
N VAL A 64 -18.06 -9.99 -23.02
CA VAL A 64 -18.59 -8.84 -22.24
C VAL A 64 -18.13 -7.56 -22.94
N GLU A 65 -19.06 -6.64 -23.23
CA GLU A 65 -18.71 -5.36 -23.84
C GLU A 65 -17.82 -4.54 -22.88
N SER A 66 -16.66 -4.11 -23.37
CA SER A 66 -15.74 -3.28 -22.57
C SER A 66 -16.35 -1.92 -22.26
N LYS A 67 -16.37 -1.53 -20.99
CA LYS A 67 -16.81 -0.23 -20.49
C LYS A 67 -15.65 0.73 -20.24
N GLY A 68 -14.41 0.23 -20.20
CA GLY A 68 -13.20 1.01 -19.98
C GLY A 68 -12.32 0.46 -18.87
N THR A 69 -11.30 1.23 -18.53
CA THR A 69 -10.31 0.92 -17.49
C THR A 69 -10.56 1.75 -16.23
N ILE A 70 -10.32 1.19 -15.08
CA ILE A 70 -10.29 1.87 -13.76
C ILE A 70 -8.86 1.79 -13.25
N THR A 71 -8.22 2.93 -13.02
CA THR A 71 -6.85 3.01 -12.51
C THR A 71 -6.86 3.34 -11.02
N VAL A 72 -6.19 2.50 -10.20
CA VAL A 72 -6.19 2.67 -8.74
C VAL A 72 -4.76 2.66 -8.20
N ALA A 73 -4.40 3.73 -7.45
CA ALA A 73 -3.19 3.82 -6.66
C ALA A 73 -3.42 3.19 -5.28
N ALA A 74 -2.61 2.19 -4.87
CA ALA A 74 -2.86 1.43 -3.66
C ALA A 74 -1.58 1.12 -2.86
N SER A 75 -1.70 0.86 -1.55
CA SER A 75 -0.64 0.21 -0.79
C SER A 75 -0.58 -1.29 -1.13
N ALA A 76 0.60 -1.90 -0.98
CA ALA A 76 0.84 -3.29 -1.40
C ALA A 76 -0.12 -4.30 -0.74
N THR A 77 -0.26 -4.26 0.59
CA THR A 77 -1.14 -5.13 1.37
C THR A 77 -1.82 -4.29 2.47
N PRO A 78 -3.09 -4.50 2.78
CA PRO A 78 -4.02 -5.44 2.16
C PRO A 78 -4.65 -4.91 0.86
N HIS A 79 -4.50 -3.63 0.55
CA HIS A 79 -5.26 -2.87 -0.43
C HIS A 79 -5.13 -3.41 -1.86
N ALA A 80 -3.89 -3.50 -2.39
CA ALA A 80 -3.67 -4.04 -3.73
C ALA A 80 -4.08 -5.52 -3.83
N GLU A 81 -3.89 -6.30 -2.76
CA GLU A 81 -4.30 -7.71 -2.74
C GLU A 81 -5.84 -7.87 -2.81
N ILE A 82 -6.59 -6.98 -2.16
CA ILE A 82 -8.06 -6.94 -2.24
C ILE A 82 -8.51 -6.50 -3.64
N LEU A 83 -7.84 -5.51 -4.23
CA LEU A 83 -8.11 -5.07 -5.59
C LEU A 83 -7.82 -6.16 -6.63
N GLU A 84 -6.74 -6.94 -6.45
CA GLU A 84 -6.43 -8.07 -7.35
C GLU A 84 -7.52 -9.15 -7.32
N GLU A 85 -8.12 -9.41 -6.15
CA GLU A 85 -9.29 -10.31 -6.02
C GLU A 85 -10.53 -9.73 -6.70
N ALA A 86 -10.71 -8.41 -6.67
CA ALA A 86 -11.83 -7.73 -7.32
C ALA A 86 -11.73 -7.70 -8.86
N LYS A 87 -10.53 -7.84 -9.45
CA LYS A 87 -10.30 -7.76 -10.90
C LYS A 87 -11.21 -8.67 -11.73
N PRO A 88 -11.27 -10.00 -11.48
CA PRO A 88 -12.11 -10.88 -12.27
C PRO A 88 -13.58 -10.52 -12.19
N ILE A 89 -14.07 -10.08 -11.02
CA ILE A 89 -15.46 -9.69 -10.81
C ILE A 89 -15.81 -8.42 -11.61
N LEU A 90 -14.88 -7.45 -11.64
CA LEU A 90 -15.03 -6.23 -12.47
C LEU A 90 -14.96 -6.55 -13.96
N ALA A 91 -14.09 -7.47 -14.37
CA ALA A 91 -13.97 -7.91 -15.76
C ALA A 91 -15.26 -8.55 -16.29
N GLU A 92 -15.96 -9.32 -15.46
CA GLU A 92 -17.30 -9.87 -15.78
C GLU A 92 -18.36 -8.77 -16.00
N GLN A 93 -18.13 -7.57 -15.42
CA GLN A 93 -18.97 -6.39 -15.61
C GLN A 93 -18.52 -5.49 -16.76
N GLY A 94 -17.43 -5.83 -17.44
CA GLY A 94 -16.85 -5.09 -18.57
C GLY A 94 -15.82 -4.02 -18.17
N TRP A 95 -15.39 -3.98 -16.91
CA TRP A 95 -14.37 -3.05 -16.44
C TRP A 95 -13.00 -3.74 -16.34
N ASP A 96 -11.96 -3.08 -16.87
CA ASP A 96 -10.57 -3.50 -16.68
C ASP A 96 -9.98 -2.72 -15.48
N LEU A 97 -9.47 -3.41 -14.47
CA LEU A 97 -8.89 -2.79 -13.28
C LEU A 97 -7.36 -2.82 -13.34
N GLU A 98 -6.73 -1.65 -13.38
CA GLU A 98 -5.29 -1.46 -13.30
C GLU A 98 -4.89 -0.95 -11.92
N VAL A 99 -4.02 -1.69 -11.23
CA VAL A 99 -3.56 -1.36 -9.88
C VAL A 99 -2.08 -1.01 -9.91
N THR A 100 -1.72 0.15 -9.36
CA THR A 100 -0.33 0.55 -9.16
C THR A 100 -0.03 0.69 -7.68
N VAL A 101 1.04 0.00 -7.24
CA VAL A 101 1.43 0.00 -5.83
C VAL A 101 2.37 1.16 -5.53
N PHE A 102 2.09 1.85 -4.42
CA PHE A 102 2.91 2.91 -3.83
C PHE A 102 3.34 2.52 -2.42
N ASP A 103 4.57 2.92 -2.05
CA ASP A 103 5.16 2.56 -0.75
C ASP A 103 4.91 3.63 0.34
N ASP A 104 4.43 4.82 -0.04
CA ASP A 104 4.17 5.95 0.85
C ASP A 104 2.69 6.38 0.85
N TYR A 105 2.33 7.31 1.75
CA TYR A 105 0.96 7.82 1.89
C TYR A 105 0.71 9.16 1.16
N VAL A 106 1.72 9.76 0.54
CA VAL A 106 1.61 11.08 -0.12
C VAL A 106 1.27 10.94 -1.60
N GLN A 107 2.05 10.11 -2.32
CA GLN A 107 1.92 9.98 -3.77
C GLN A 107 0.55 9.50 -4.24
N PRO A 108 -0.14 8.52 -3.58
CA PRO A 108 -1.45 8.08 -4.03
C PRO A 108 -2.50 9.18 -4.08
N ASN A 109 -2.45 10.15 -3.14
CA ASN A 109 -3.35 11.30 -3.16
C ASN A 109 -2.99 12.30 -4.29
N LEU A 110 -1.70 12.54 -4.51
CA LEU A 110 -1.26 13.50 -5.54
C LEU A 110 -1.60 13.02 -6.96
N VAL A 111 -1.44 11.73 -7.25
CA VAL A 111 -1.75 11.19 -8.59
C VAL A 111 -3.25 11.16 -8.88
N VAL A 112 -4.11 11.00 -7.86
CA VAL A 112 -5.56 11.14 -8.02
C VAL A 112 -5.97 12.60 -8.13
N GLU A 113 -5.41 13.51 -7.35
CA GLU A 113 -5.69 14.95 -7.46
C GLU A 113 -5.28 15.49 -8.84
N SER A 114 -4.16 15.02 -9.40
CA SER A 114 -3.74 15.42 -10.75
C SER A 114 -4.62 14.84 -11.87
N GLY A 115 -5.40 13.80 -11.59
CA GLY A 115 -6.21 13.07 -12.56
C GLY A 115 -5.42 12.04 -13.38
N GLU A 116 -4.23 11.64 -12.92
CA GLU A 116 -3.44 10.55 -13.51
C GLU A 116 -4.06 9.18 -13.16
N PHE A 117 -4.66 9.06 -11.97
CA PHE A 117 -5.41 7.90 -11.52
C PHE A 117 -6.87 8.27 -11.21
N ASP A 118 -7.78 7.31 -11.40
CA ASP A 118 -9.21 7.48 -11.12
C ASP A 118 -9.51 7.47 -9.63
N ALA A 119 -8.80 6.64 -8.86
CA ALA A 119 -8.99 6.46 -7.43
C ALA A 119 -7.70 6.09 -6.72
N ASN A 120 -7.71 6.22 -5.38
CA ASN A 120 -6.75 5.51 -4.53
C ASN A 120 -7.45 4.67 -3.46
N TYR A 121 -6.70 3.69 -2.96
CA TYR A 121 -7.12 2.81 -1.89
C TYR A 121 -5.92 2.49 -0.99
N PHE A 122 -5.76 3.24 0.11
CA PHE A 122 -4.63 3.10 1.04
C PHE A 122 -4.86 3.78 2.38
N GLN A 123 -5.86 4.67 2.49
CA GLN A 123 -6.01 5.63 3.57
C GLN A 123 -7.34 5.55 4.29
N HIS A 124 -7.34 5.95 5.54
CA HIS A 124 -8.53 6.14 6.34
C HIS A 124 -9.07 7.58 6.28
N ILE A 125 -10.33 7.74 6.66
CA ILE A 125 -11.05 9.04 6.57
C ILE A 125 -10.30 10.20 7.23
N PRO A 126 -9.80 10.13 8.49
CA PRO A 126 -9.10 11.27 9.09
C PRO A 126 -7.84 11.68 8.32
N TYR A 127 -7.09 10.73 7.73
CA TYR A 127 -5.92 11.04 6.92
C TYR A 127 -6.31 11.78 5.63
N LEU A 128 -7.38 11.33 4.95
CA LEU A 128 -7.91 11.99 3.76
C LEU A 128 -8.30 13.44 4.05
N ASP A 129 -9.02 13.68 5.14
CA ASP A 129 -9.49 15.01 5.52
C ASP A 129 -8.32 15.95 5.86
N ASP A 130 -7.34 15.43 6.63
CA ASP A 130 -6.14 16.19 7.03
C ASP A 130 -5.24 16.49 5.82
N PHE A 131 -5.01 15.51 4.95
CA PHE A 131 -4.23 15.68 3.72
C PHE A 131 -4.84 16.75 2.81
N ASN A 132 -6.17 16.74 2.62
CA ASN A 132 -6.86 17.78 1.87
C ASN A 132 -6.64 19.17 2.48
N ALA A 133 -6.73 19.28 3.81
CA ALA A 133 -6.55 20.55 4.50
C ALA A 133 -5.11 21.07 4.42
N GLU A 134 -4.12 20.19 4.54
CA GLU A 134 -2.70 20.55 4.52
C GLU A 134 -2.17 20.82 3.10
N GLN A 135 -2.53 19.98 2.15
CA GLN A 135 -2.00 20.01 0.78
C GLN A 135 -2.88 20.81 -0.19
N GLY A 136 -4.11 21.19 0.23
CA GLY A 136 -5.06 21.91 -0.61
C GLY A 136 -5.61 21.04 -1.75
N THR A 137 -5.70 19.72 -1.53
CA THR A 137 -6.31 18.77 -2.47
C THR A 137 -7.83 18.71 -2.29
N HIS A 138 -8.53 18.14 -3.28
CA HIS A 138 -10.00 18.08 -3.33
C HIS A 138 -10.45 16.65 -3.54
N LEU A 139 -9.95 15.74 -2.70
CA LEU A 139 -10.30 14.33 -2.74
C LEU A 139 -11.51 14.07 -1.84
N VAL A 140 -12.38 13.16 -2.28
CA VAL A 140 -13.58 12.79 -1.53
C VAL A 140 -13.67 11.28 -1.35
N ASN A 141 -14.28 10.86 -0.26
CA ASN A 141 -14.60 9.47 0.03
C ASN A 141 -15.75 8.99 -0.87
N ALA A 142 -15.48 8.00 -1.73
CA ALA A 142 -16.47 7.35 -2.58
C ALA A 142 -17.10 6.11 -1.92
N GLY A 143 -16.45 5.53 -0.89
CA GLY A 143 -17.00 4.39 -0.14
C GLY A 143 -16.01 3.84 0.88
N GLY A 144 -16.49 3.54 2.09
CA GLY A 144 -15.74 2.84 3.13
C GLY A 144 -15.67 1.35 2.86
N ILE A 145 -14.51 0.73 2.97
CA ILE A 145 -14.30 -0.66 2.58
C ILE A 145 -13.93 -1.55 3.77
N HIS A 146 -12.93 -1.18 4.55
CA HIS A 146 -12.46 -1.98 5.67
C HIS A 146 -11.83 -1.12 6.78
N TYR A 147 -11.56 -1.75 7.91
CA TYR A 147 -10.82 -1.20 9.03
C TYR A 147 -9.59 -2.06 9.30
N GLU A 148 -8.48 -1.42 9.67
CA GLU A 148 -7.26 -2.06 10.10
C GLU A 148 -6.94 -1.67 11.55
N PRO A 149 -6.89 -2.63 12.50
CA PRO A 149 -6.44 -2.35 13.86
C PRO A 149 -5.03 -1.77 13.89
N PHE A 150 -4.88 -0.66 14.59
CA PHE A 150 -3.59 -0.05 14.85
C PHE A 150 -2.97 -0.71 16.08
N GLY A 151 -1.67 -0.99 16.08
CA GLY A 151 -1.07 -1.80 17.12
C GLY A 151 0.30 -1.35 17.60
N ILE A 152 0.62 -1.72 18.86
CA ILE A 152 1.96 -1.63 19.45
C ILE A 152 2.62 -2.99 19.25
N TYR A 153 3.77 -3.01 18.61
CA TYR A 153 4.52 -4.23 18.30
C TYR A 153 5.87 -4.25 18.99
N PRO A 154 6.40 -5.47 19.27
CA PRO A 154 7.69 -5.61 19.91
C PRO A 154 8.82 -5.07 19.02
N GLY A 155 9.74 -4.37 19.66
CA GLY A 155 11.05 -4.03 19.12
C GLY A 155 12.13 -4.84 19.83
N THR A 156 12.98 -4.18 20.60
CA THR A 156 13.98 -4.83 21.46
C THR A 156 13.37 -5.39 22.77
N LYS A 157 12.12 -5.04 23.07
CA LYS A 157 11.34 -5.50 24.23
C LYS A 157 10.04 -6.15 23.78
N SER A 158 9.54 -7.07 24.61
CA SER A 158 8.36 -7.89 24.29
C SER A 158 7.15 -7.65 25.20
N SER A 159 7.27 -6.79 26.22
CA SER A 159 6.17 -6.40 27.11
C SER A 159 6.30 -4.95 27.50
N LEU A 160 5.17 -4.22 27.60
CA LEU A 160 5.15 -2.86 28.13
C LEU A 160 5.61 -2.78 29.60
N ASP A 161 5.50 -3.87 30.35
CA ASP A 161 6.03 -3.96 31.72
C ASP A 161 7.56 -3.85 31.77
N ASP A 162 8.24 -4.19 30.66
CA ASP A 162 9.70 -4.10 30.52
C ASP A 162 10.21 -2.69 30.20
N LEU A 163 9.31 -1.70 30.01
CA LEU A 163 9.69 -0.32 29.73
C LEU A 163 10.58 0.23 30.85
N ALA A 164 11.77 0.70 30.46
CA ALA A 164 12.73 1.37 31.30
C ALA A 164 12.73 2.89 31.05
N ASP A 165 13.34 3.61 31.96
CA ASP A 165 13.54 5.05 31.84
C ASP A 165 14.38 5.38 30.60
N GLY A 166 13.87 6.25 29.74
CA GLY A 166 14.53 6.68 28.51
C GLY A 166 14.44 5.72 27.32
N ASP A 167 13.60 4.66 27.40
CA ASP A 167 13.35 3.81 26.25
C ASP A 167 12.68 4.59 25.10
N VAL A 168 12.97 4.16 23.87
CA VAL A 168 12.46 4.80 22.64
C VAL A 168 11.28 4.01 22.10
N ILE A 169 10.20 4.71 21.73
CA ILE A 169 9.04 4.16 21.03
C ILE A 169 8.90 4.91 19.71
N ALA A 170 8.95 4.20 18.58
CA ALA A 170 8.77 4.82 17.28
C ALA A 170 7.30 4.84 16.86
N VAL A 171 6.85 5.99 16.35
CA VAL A 171 5.46 6.25 15.92
C VAL A 171 5.45 6.93 14.54
N PRO A 172 4.34 6.88 13.77
CA PRO A 172 4.17 7.70 12.58
C PRO A 172 4.21 9.19 12.92
N ASN A 173 4.65 10.03 11.97
CA ASN A 173 4.82 11.47 12.14
C ASN A 173 3.75 12.32 11.42
N ASP A 174 2.81 11.70 10.72
CA ASP A 174 1.67 12.44 10.19
C ASP A 174 0.65 12.71 11.30
N THR A 175 -0.02 13.86 11.21
CA THR A 175 -0.90 14.39 12.26
C THR A 175 -1.86 13.36 12.82
N THR A 176 -2.52 12.61 11.95
CA THR A 176 -3.60 11.72 12.36
C THR A 176 -3.10 10.39 12.93
N ASN A 177 -2.02 9.82 12.37
CA ASN A 177 -1.46 8.58 12.89
C ASN A 177 -0.55 8.80 14.10
N GLU A 178 0.14 9.94 14.23
CA GLU A 178 0.83 10.33 15.47
C GLU A 178 -0.17 10.41 16.62
N ALA A 179 -1.26 11.18 16.44
CA ALA A 179 -2.31 11.32 17.46
C ALA A 179 -2.89 9.96 17.85
N ARG A 180 -3.18 9.10 16.85
CA ARG A 180 -3.70 7.74 17.06
C ARG A 180 -2.71 6.88 17.85
N ALA A 181 -1.41 6.96 17.57
CA ALA A 181 -0.37 6.27 18.31
C ALA A 181 -0.27 6.74 19.76
N LEU A 182 -0.30 8.04 19.99
CA LEU A 182 -0.25 8.62 21.34
C LEU A 182 -1.48 8.23 22.16
N LEU A 183 -2.68 8.25 21.57
CA LEU A 183 -3.91 7.76 22.20
C LEU A 183 -3.84 6.28 22.56
N LEU A 184 -3.26 5.44 21.70
CA LEU A 184 -3.06 4.02 22.00
C LEU A 184 -2.05 3.80 23.12
N LEU A 185 -0.96 4.59 23.16
CA LEU A 185 0.01 4.56 24.26
C LEU A 185 -0.61 5.02 25.58
N GLU A 186 -1.47 6.06 25.56
CA GLU A 186 -2.23 6.51 26.73
C GLU A 186 -3.19 5.44 27.23
N ALA A 187 -3.97 4.82 26.33
CA ALA A 187 -4.90 3.74 26.67
C ALA A 187 -4.22 2.56 27.36
N ASN A 188 -2.91 2.36 27.10
CA ASN A 188 -2.08 1.32 27.69
C ASN A 188 -1.21 1.82 28.88
N GLY A 189 -1.43 3.02 29.37
CA GLY A 189 -0.79 3.57 30.57
C GLY A 189 0.70 3.91 30.42
N VAL A 190 1.17 4.06 29.17
CA VAL A 190 2.57 4.44 28.89
C VAL A 190 2.80 5.93 29.13
N ILE A 191 1.86 6.75 28.69
CA ILE A 191 1.84 8.22 28.83
C ILE A 191 0.45 8.68 29.26
N THR A 192 0.31 9.96 29.62
CA THR A 192 -0.99 10.64 29.75
C THR A 192 -0.97 11.88 28.89
N LEU A 193 -2.03 12.11 28.12
CA LEU A 193 -2.19 13.30 27.29
C LEU A 193 -2.91 14.42 28.07
N LYS A 194 -2.79 15.66 27.59
CA LYS A 194 -3.57 16.78 28.09
C LYS A 194 -5.05 16.61 27.76
N ASP A 195 -5.91 17.11 28.63
CA ASP A 195 -7.35 17.10 28.39
C ASP A 195 -7.68 17.75 27.05
N GLY A 196 -8.43 17.03 26.21
CA GLY A 196 -8.90 17.52 24.92
C GLY A 196 -7.89 17.49 23.77
N ALA A 197 -6.74 16.80 23.91
CA ALA A 197 -5.76 16.62 22.84
C ALA A 197 -6.37 15.93 21.61
N GLY A 198 -7.15 14.86 21.79
CA GLY A 198 -7.98 14.24 20.75
C GLY A 198 -7.21 13.73 19.52
N LEU A 199 -7.87 13.77 18.36
CA LEU A 199 -7.36 13.21 17.09
C LEU A 199 -6.25 14.04 16.41
N ALA A 200 -5.80 15.13 17.03
CA ALA A 200 -4.67 15.97 16.58
C ALA A 200 -3.60 16.09 17.67
N ALA A 201 -3.56 15.14 18.63
CA ALA A 201 -2.55 15.11 19.67
C ALA A 201 -1.14 14.98 19.09
N THR A 202 -0.21 15.73 19.66
CA THR A 202 1.22 15.69 19.31
C THR A 202 2.05 15.33 20.54
N VAL A 203 3.33 15.06 20.39
CA VAL A 203 4.24 14.84 21.51
C VAL A 203 4.24 16.01 22.51
N ASN A 204 3.90 17.24 22.08
CA ASN A 204 3.77 18.40 22.93
C ASN A 204 2.56 18.33 23.86
N ASP A 205 1.61 17.44 23.60
CA ASP A 205 0.41 17.24 24.41
C ASP A 205 0.56 16.15 25.47
N ILE A 206 1.74 15.56 25.59
CA ILE A 206 2.06 14.64 26.68
C ILE A 206 2.10 15.43 27.99
N ALA A 207 1.17 15.11 28.91
CA ALA A 207 1.08 15.72 30.24
C ALA A 207 1.92 14.97 31.28
N GLU A 208 1.92 13.62 31.21
CA GLU A 208 2.72 12.77 32.07
C GLU A 208 3.45 11.69 31.27
N ASN A 209 4.70 11.46 31.60
CA ASN A 209 5.57 10.44 30.99
C ASN A 209 6.41 9.78 32.10
N PRO A 210 5.82 8.82 32.83
CA PRO A 210 6.45 8.28 34.07
C PRO A 210 7.77 7.54 33.84
N LYS A 211 8.00 7.09 32.62
CA LYS A 211 9.23 6.34 32.23
C LYS A 211 10.16 7.19 31.37
N ASN A 212 9.87 8.49 31.20
CA ASN A 212 10.62 9.39 30.31
C ASN A 212 10.88 8.75 28.94
N VAL A 213 9.90 8.01 28.41
CA VAL A 213 10.05 7.38 27.08
C VAL A 213 10.26 8.46 26.03
N GLU A 214 11.18 8.22 25.12
CA GLU A 214 11.39 9.07 23.94
C GLU A 214 10.43 8.63 22.84
N ILE A 215 9.58 9.53 22.36
CA ILE A 215 8.74 9.28 21.20
C ILE A 215 9.52 9.69 19.96
N LYS A 216 9.86 8.70 19.11
CA LYS A 216 10.58 8.89 17.86
C LYS A 216 9.58 8.93 16.71
N GLU A 217 9.31 10.13 16.22
CA GLU A 217 8.40 10.39 15.11
C GLU A 217 9.11 10.10 13.78
N LEU A 218 8.54 9.24 12.95
CA LEU A 218 9.07 8.82 11.66
C LEU A 218 7.95 8.77 10.62
N GLU A 219 8.30 8.94 9.35
CA GLU A 219 7.39 8.60 8.26
C GLU A 219 6.84 7.17 8.45
N ALA A 220 5.52 6.98 8.30
CA ALA A 220 4.83 5.73 8.64
C ALA A 220 5.50 4.48 8.00
N ALA A 221 5.93 4.60 6.74
CA ALA A 221 6.66 3.55 6.01
C ALA A 221 8.04 3.20 6.62
N GLN A 222 8.60 4.05 7.49
CA GLN A 222 9.91 3.84 8.10
C GLN A 222 9.84 3.24 9.51
N VAL A 223 8.67 3.33 10.17
CA VAL A 223 8.53 2.93 11.58
C VAL A 223 8.91 1.46 11.81
N SER A 224 8.43 0.55 10.96
CA SER A 224 8.72 -0.88 11.10
C SER A 224 10.21 -1.22 10.91
N ARG A 225 10.96 -0.39 10.18
CA ARG A 225 12.37 -0.62 9.84
C ARG A 225 13.32 -0.41 11.02
N VAL A 226 12.89 0.36 12.01
CA VAL A 226 13.70 0.66 13.20
C VAL A 226 13.36 -0.25 14.39
N LYS A 227 12.52 -1.28 14.22
CA LYS A 227 12.07 -2.15 15.30
C LYS A 227 13.22 -2.76 16.14
N ASP A 228 14.34 -3.09 15.50
CA ASP A 228 15.49 -3.70 16.18
C ASP A 228 16.37 -2.67 16.94
N GLU A 229 16.05 -1.37 16.82
CA GLU A 229 16.77 -0.24 17.43
C GLU A 229 15.99 0.41 18.58
N VAL A 230 14.68 0.19 18.68
CA VAL A 230 13.78 0.84 19.64
C VAL A 230 13.10 -0.19 20.55
N ALA A 231 12.54 0.24 21.69
CA ALA A 231 11.82 -0.66 22.58
C ALA A 231 10.56 -1.22 21.90
N PHE A 232 9.77 -0.34 21.29
CA PHE A 232 8.52 -0.69 20.61
C PHE A 232 8.33 0.15 19.37
N VAL A 233 7.53 -0.36 18.42
CA VAL A 233 7.03 0.35 17.26
C VAL A 233 5.50 0.38 17.27
N VAL A 234 4.91 1.49 16.91
CA VAL A 234 3.45 1.61 16.76
C VAL A 234 3.14 1.73 15.27
N LEU A 235 2.39 0.77 14.73
CA LEU A 235 2.25 0.57 13.29
C LEU A 235 0.80 0.61 12.81
N ASN A 236 0.59 1.23 11.66
CA ASN A 236 -0.60 1.03 10.84
C ASN A 236 -0.69 -0.44 10.39
N GLY A 237 -1.92 -0.95 10.22
CA GLY A 237 -2.16 -2.36 9.89
C GLY A 237 -1.45 -2.81 8.62
N ASN A 238 -1.51 -2.01 7.54
CA ASN A 238 -0.83 -2.32 6.29
C ASN A 238 0.69 -2.43 6.44
N TYR A 239 1.35 -1.53 7.19
CA TYR A 239 2.79 -1.62 7.41
C TYR A 239 3.17 -2.73 8.40
N ALA A 240 2.29 -3.07 9.34
CA ALA A 240 2.46 -4.25 10.19
C ALA A 240 2.43 -5.53 9.35
N LEU A 241 1.44 -5.69 8.46
CA LEU A 241 1.33 -6.81 7.52
C LEU A 241 2.56 -6.91 6.60
N GLN A 242 3.01 -5.79 6.02
CA GLN A 242 4.22 -5.74 5.18
C GLN A 242 5.49 -6.16 5.95
N ALA A 243 5.56 -5.83 7.25
CA ALA A 243 6.66 -6.23 8.12
C ALA A 243 6.54 -7.70 8.60
N GLY A 244 5.49 -8.42 8.20
CA GLY A 244 5.23 -9.81 8.58
C GLY A 244 4.60 -9.99 9.96
N PHE A 245 4.06 -8.92 10.54
CA PHE A 245 3.33 -8.98 11.80
C PHE A 245 1.85 -9.34 11.59
N SER A 246 1.31 -10.13 12.50
CA SER A 246 -0.12 -10.38 12.67
C SER A 246 -0.61 -9.66 13.92
N VAL A 247 -1.62 -8.80 13.80
CA VAL A 247 -2.13 -8.05 14.95
C VAL A 247 -2.55 -8.97 16.08
N ALA A 248 -3.20 -10.09 15.79
CA ALA A 248 -3.69 -11.04 16.79
C ALA A 248 -2.58 -11.84 17.51
N LYS A 249 -1.41 -12.01 16.89
CA LYS A 249 -0.34 -12.88 17.39
C LYS A 249 0.88 -12.11 17.90
N ASP A 250 1.20 -11.00 17.23
CA ASP A 250 2.48 -10.31 17.39
C ASP A 250 2.34 -8.95 18.09
N SER A 251 1.12 -8.37 18.14
CA SER A 251 0.93 -7.11 18.85
C SER A 251 0.95 -7.29 20.36
N ILE A 252 1.48 -6.30 21.06
CA ILE A 252 1.45 -6.21 22.53
C ILE A 252 0.12 -5.62 22.98
N ALA A 253 -0.36 -4.64 22.24
CA ALA A 253 -1.67 -4.02 22.40
C ALA A 253 -2.15 -3.49 21.04
N TYR A 254 -3.45 -3.44 20.85
CA TYR A 254 -4.06 -2.94 19.61
C TYR A 254 -5.47 -2.41 19.85
N GLU A 255 -5.97 -1.63 18.92
CA GLU A 255 -7.34 -1.17 18.89
C GLU A 255 -8.29 -2.31 18.58
N THR A 256 -9.38 -2.44 19.36
CA THR A 256 -10.37 -3.50 19.14
C THR A 256 -11.39 -3.10 18.07
N SER A 257 -11.98 -4.09 17.39
CA SER A 257 -12.95 -3.88 16.30
C SER A 257 -14.27 -3.25 16.75
N ASP A 258 -14.60 -3.28 18.04
CA ASP A 258 -15.76 -2.64 18.65
C ASP A 258 -15.49 -1.23 19.20
N SER A 259 -14.25 -0.73 19.05
CA SER A 259 -13.85 0.59 19.50
C SER A 259 -14.39 1.71 18.60
N GLU A 260 -14.41 2.95 19.13
CA GLU A 260 -14.68 4.13 18.28
C GLU A 260 -13.63 4.28 17.17
N ALA A 261 -12.39 3.79 17.37
CA ALA A 261 -11.36 3.79 16.36
C ALA A 261 -11.77 2.99 15.11
N ALA A 262 -12.43 1.84 15.27
CA ALA A 262 -12.91 1.03 14.14
C ALA A 262 -13.88 1.81 13.22
N LYS A 263 -14.66 2.73 13.77
CA LYS A 263 -15.58 3.57 12.98
C LYS A 263 -14.90 4.81 12.41
N THR A 264 -13.93 5.35 13.14
CA THR A 264 -13.23 6.59 12.77
C THR A 264 -12.23 6.34 11.66
N TYR A 265 -11.44 5.27 11.76
CA TYR A 265 -10.32 4.99 10.86
C TYR A 265 -10.65 3.98 9.76
N VAL A 266 -11.85 4.09 9.18
CA VAL A 266 -12.28 3.28 8.03
C VAL A 266 -11.45 3.64 6.81
N ASN A 267 -10.88 2.63 6.16
CA ASN A 267 -10.17 2.75 4.88
C ASN A 267 -11.16 2.88 3.73
N VAL A 268 -10.89 3.81 2.83
CA VAL A 268 -11.84 4.26 1.81
C VAL A 268 -11.26 4.19 0.40
N ILE A 269 -12.15 4.11 -0.58
CA ILE A 269 -11.85 4.52 -1.95
C ILE A 269 -11.97 6.03 -1.99
N ALA A 270 -10.87 6.71 -2.27
CA ALA A 270 -10.86 8.17 -2.46
C ALA A 270 -10.67 8.51 -3.94
N VAL A 271 -11.40 9.52 -4.38
CA VAL A 271 -11.43 10.02 -5.75
C VAL A 271 -11.37 11.53 -5.76
N LYS A 272 -11.04 12.13 -6.91
CA LYS A 272 -11.17 13.58 -7.08
C LYS A 272 -12.64 13.98 -6.99
N GLU A 273 -12.92 15.10 -6.30
CA GLU A 273 -14.28 15.67 -6.16
C GLU A 273 -15.00 15.76 -7.49
N GLY A 274 -16.23 15.25 -7.51
CA GLY A 274 -17.10 15.18 -8.69
C GLY A 274 -17.05 13.83 -9.42
N ASN A 275 -16.09 12.94 -9.10
CA ASN A 275 -15.97 11.61 -9.70
C ASN A 275 -16.60 10.49 -8.86
N GLU A 276 -17.00 10.76 -7.62
CA GLU A 276 -17.55 9.79 -6.68
C GLU A 276 -18.82 9.07 -7.16
N ASN A 277 -19.48 9.66 -8.13
CA ASN A 277 -20.74 9.15 -8.68
C ASN A 277 -20.64 8.57 -10.10
N ASN A 278 -19.43 8.49 -10.69
CA ASN A 278 -19.29 7.89 -12.01
C ASN A 278 -19.51 6.36 -11.96
N ASP A 279 -19.88 5.76 -13.09
CA ASP A 279 -20.27 4.35 -13.15
C ASP A 279 -19.10 3.41 -12.85
N ALA A 280 -17.86 3.79 -13.20
CA ALA A 280 -16.66 3.01 -12.94
C ALA A 280 -16.36 2.94 -11.43
N ILE A 281 -16.41 4.08 -10.73
CA ILE A 281 -16.18 4.15 -9.29
C ILE A 281 -17.28 3.45 -8.50
N LYS A 282 -18.54 3.59 -8.93
CA LYS A 282 -19.63 2.82 -8.31
C LYS A 282 -19.42 1.32 -8.46
N ALA A 283 -19.07 0.85 -9.66
CA ALA A 283 -18.79 -0.57 -9.88
C ALA A 283 -17.64 -1.06 -9.00
N LEU A 284 -16.56 -0.28 -8.88
CA LEU A 284 -15.42 -0.59 -8.00
C LEU A 284 -15.87 -0.72 -6.54
N VAL A 285 -16.57 0.27 -6.01
CA VAL A 285 -17.03 0.28 -4.60
C VAL A 285 -18.02 -0.85 -4.35
N ASP A 286 -18.96 -1.09 -5.26
CA ASP A 286 -19.96 -2.16 -5.12
C ASP A 286 -19.29 -3.55 -5.08
N VAL A 287 -18.29 -3.78 -5.94
CA VAL A 287 -17.52 -5.04 -5.95
C VAL A 287 -16.71 -5.18 -4.66
N LEU A 288 -16.02 -4.14 -4.21
CA LEU A 288 -15.24 -4.19 -2.97
C LEU A 288 -16.09 -4.40 -1.72
N LYS A 289 -17.38 -4.04 -1.75
CA LYS A 289 -18.36 -4.27 -0.66
C LYS A 289 -19.13 -5.59 -0.82
N SER A 290 -18.86 -6.37 -1.86
CA SER A 290 -19.56 -7.65 -2.10
C SER A 290 -19.27 -8.69 -1.01
N ASP A 291 -20.17 -9.66 -0.86
CA ASP A 291 -19.99 -10.76 0.08
C ASP A 291 -18.75 -11.60 -0.26
N GLU A 292 -18.39 -11.72 -1.56
CA GLU A 292 -17.23 -12.44 -2.03
C GLU A 292 -15.93 -11.78 -1.54
N ILE A 293 -15.79 -10.47 -1.71
CA ILE A 293 -14.63 -9.73 -1.22
C ILE A 293 -14.57 -9.70 0.32
N LYS A 294 -15.69 -9.55 0.99
CA LYS A 294 -15.75 -9.65 2.46
C LYS A 294 -15.29 -11.03 2.96
N GLN A 295 -15.71 -12.10 2.27
CA GLN A 295 -15.27 -13.46 2.60
C GLN A 295 -13.76 -13.62 2.40
N PHE A 296 -13.23 -13.14 1.27
CA PHE A 296 -11.80 -13.14 1.00
C PHE A 296 -11.01 -12.40 2.10
N ILE A 297 -11.45 -11.20 2.50
CA ILE A 297 -10.82 -10.42 3.58
C ILE A 297 -10.79 -11.23 4.88
N ASN A 298 -11.93 -11.80 5.28
CA ASN A 298 -12.03 -12.57 6.51
C ASN A 298 -11.14 -13.82 6.50
N ASP A 299 -11.11 -14.55 5.39
CA ASP A 299 -10.34 -15.79 5.26
C ASP A 299 -8.84 -15.54 5.20
N LYS A 300 -8.42 -14.44 4.56
CA LYS A 300 -7.01 -14.15 4.33
C LYS A 300 -6.32 -13.48 5.52
N TYR A 301 -6.99 -12.53 6.18
CA TYR A 301 -6.32 -11.64 7.13
C TYR A 301 -6.59 -11.96 8.60
N ASP A 302 -7.47 -12.92 8.92
CA ASP A 302 -7.70 -13.44 10.28
C ASP A 302 -7.85 -12.31 11.33
N GLY A 303 -8.66 -11.28 11.00
CA GLY A 303 -8.93 -10.13 11.86
C GLY A 303 -7.91 -8.99 11.82
N ALA A 304 -6.82 -9.11 11.04
CA ALA A 304 -5.90 -7.99 10.80
C ALA A 304 -6.49 -6.94 9.84
N VAL A 305 -7.48 -7.35 9.04
CA VAL A 305 -8.31 -6.51 8.18
C VAL A 305 -9.75 -6.93 8.40
N ILE A 306 -10.63 -5.97 8.64
CA ILE A 306 -12.02 -6.22 9.02
C ILE A 306 -12.94 -5.49 8.04
N PRO A 307 -13.79 -6.20 7.27
CA PRO A 307 -14.74 -5.55 6.37
C PRO A 307 -15.59 -4.51 7.11
N PHE A 308 -15.77 -3.35 6.51
CA PHE A 308 -16.62 -2.30 7.07
C PHE A 308 -18.07 -2.53 6.70
N GLU A 309 -18.94 -2.48 7.69
CA GLU A 309 -20.41 -2.52 7.53
C GLU A 309 -20.99 -1.18 8.00
N GLU A 310 -21.79 -0.55 7.14
CA GLU A 310 -22.45 0.72 7.42
C GLU A 310 -23.58 0.57 8.45
#